data_4c792470c361e73f0dc43daec6cd822d
#
_entry.id   4c792470c361e73f0dc43daec6cd822d
#
_cell.length_a   1.000
_cell.length_b   1.000
_cell.length_c   1.000
_cell.angle_alpha   90.00
_cell.angle_beta   90.00
_cell.angle_gamma   90.00
#
_symmetry.space_group_name_H-M   'P 1'
#
loop_
_entity.id
_entity.type
_entity.pdbx_description
1 polymer ?
#
loop_
_entity_poly.entity_id
_entity_poly.type
_entity_poly.pdbx_seq_one_letter_code
_entity_poly.pdbx_strand_id
1 'polypeptide(L)'
;MKVLPHVMRNINEFNIPPGNASGYEILYFGVNLVLMFDYRLGFDIEVKNSDEEIEVLVVSRKDVPKWKENQSPEVKSYYSKSGLKINDVFKPHISNAYAFVLNNRKSSGHEVKTVEVTLIHNWQQEVKESQLKERFEI
;
A
#
# COMPACT_ATOMS: atom_id res chain seq x y z
N MET A 1 6.49 -14.52 27.25
CA MET A 1 6.25 -13.53 26.20
C MET A 1 4.76 -13.45 25.89
N LYS A 2 4.30 -12.28 25.60
CA LYS A 2 2.92 -12.07 25.16
C LYS A 2 2.88 -11.63 23.71
N VAL A 3 1.80 -11.96 23.02
CA VAL A 3 1.55 -11.52 21.66
C VAL A 3 0.53 -10.39 21.70
N LEU A 4 0.87 -9.24 21.14
CA LEU A 4 0.02 -8.06 21.13
C LEU A 4 -0.28 -7.60 19.71
N PRO A 5 -1.48 -7.06 19.46
CA PRO A 5 -1.78 -6.42 18.18
C PRO A 5 -1.02 -5.12 18.03
N HIS A 6 -0.54 -4.89 16.82
CA HIS A 6 0.04 -3.61 16.39
C HIS A 6 -0.76 -3.07 15.21
N VAL A 7 -1.13 -1.81 15.29
CA VAL A 7 -1.90 -1.14 14.24
C VAL A 7 -1.22 0.19 13.92
N MET A 8 -0.92 0.41 12.64
CA MET A 8 -0.43 1.69 12.14
C MET A 8 -1.39 2.19 11.06
N ARG A 9 -1.90 3.41 11.25
CA ARG A 9 -2.84 4.02 10.31
C ARG A 9 -2.24 5.27 9.71
N ASN A 10 -2.24 5.33 8.37
CA ASN A 10 -1.78 6.49 7.60
C ASN A 10 -2.90 6.97 6.69
N ILE A 11 -3.18 8.26 6.74
CA ILE A 11 -4.15 8.91 5.85
C ILE A 11 -3.41 9.97 5.04
N ASN A 12 -3.50 9.87 3.71
CA ASN A 12 -2.87 10.79 2.79
C ASN A 12 -3.83 11.17 1.67
N GLU A 13 -3.61 12.34 1.11
CA GLU A 13 -4.27 12.76 -0.13
C GLU A 13 -3.21 13.09 -1.15
N PHE A 14 -3.33 12.53 -2.34
CA PHE A 14 -2.38 12.72 -3.43
C PHE A 14 -3.06 13.34 -4.64
N ASN A 15 -2.35 14.25 -5.29
CA ASN A 15 -2.73 14.77 -6.60
C ASN A 15 -1.84 14.09 -7.63
N ILE A 16 -2.41 13.15 -8.39
CA ILE A 16 -1.66 12.31 -9.32
C ILE A 16 -1.96 12.75 -10.75
N PRO A 17 -0.96 13.33 -11.45
CA PRO A 17 -1.15 13.73 -12.84
C PRO A 17 -1.30 12.52 -13.74
N PRO A 18 -1.84 12.69 -14.96
CA PRO A 18 -1.81 11.64 -15.97
C PRO A 18 -0.44 11.55 -16.64
N GLY A 19 -0.21 10.48 -17.39
CA GLY A 19 0.97 10.31 -18.23
C GLY A 19 2.02 9.36 -17.67
N ASN A 20 2.83 8.83 -18.57
CA ASN A 20 3.78 7.75 -18.24
C ASN A 20 4.91 8.17 -17.30
N ALA A 21 5.34 9.44 -17.35
CA ALA A 21 6.50 9.89 -16.61
C ALA A 21 6.23 10.12 -15.12
N SER A 22 5.00 10.58 -14.78
CA SER A 22 4.67 11.02 -13.42
C SER A 22 3.27 10.62 -12.95
N GLY A 23 2.55 9.81 -13.71
CA GLY A 23 1.16 9.43 -13.47
C GLY A 23 1.01 8.33 -12.41
N TYR A 24 1.77 8.39 -11.33
CA TYR A 24 1.68 7.42 -10.25
C TYR A 24 2.14 8.00 -8.92
N GLU A 25 1.73 7.33 -7.85
CA GLU A 25 2.26 7.55 -6.50
C GLU A 25 2.62 6.20 -5.90
N ILE A 26 3.73 6.12 -5.19
CA ILE A 26 4.24 4.86 -4.63
C ILE A 26 4.47 5.02 -3.13
N LEU A 27 3.88 4.11 -2.36
CA LEU A 27 4.06 4.01 -0.92
C LEU A 27 4.77 2.69 -0.61
N TYR A 28 5.93 2.76 0.03
CA TYR A 28 6.73 1.58 0.35
C TYR A 28 6.41 1.05 1.74
N PHE A 29 6.39 -0.26 1.88
CA PHE A 29 6.25 -0.92 3.18
C PHE A 29 7.01 -2.24 3.20
N GLY A 30 7.55 -2.58 4.36
CA GLY A 30 8.26 -3.84 4.57
C GLY A 30 7.46 -4.79 5.46
N VAL A 31 7.48 -6.08 5.13
CA VAL A 31 6.83 -7.11 5.92
C VAL A 31 7.83 -8.22 6.25
N ASN A 32 7.98 -8.51 7.53
CA ASN A 32 8.72 -9.65 8.03
C ASN A 32 7.73 -10.58 8.75
N LEU A 33 7.32 -11.65 8.10
CA LEU A 33 6.29 -12.55 8.62
C LEU A 33 6.75 -13.38 9.82
N VAL A 34 8.06 -13.44 10.08
CA VAL A 34 8.60 -14.10 11.28
C VAL A 34 8.34 -13.24 12.53
N LEU A 35 8.44 -11.91 12.39
CA LEU A 35 8.26 -10.96 13.49
C LEU A 35 6.85 -10.36 13.53
N MET A 36 6.20 -10.27 12.38
CA MET A 36 4.90 -9.62 12.20
C MET A 36 3.85 -10.68 11.85
N PHE A 37 3.36 -11.37 12.86
CA PHE A 37 2.42 -12.47 12.67
C PHE A 37 1.10 -11.95 12.12
N ASP A 38 0.52 -12.70 11.20
CA ASP A 38 -0.80 -12.41 10.62
C ASP A 38 -0.91 -10.98 10.07
N TYR A 39 0.15 -10.51 9.42
CA TYR A 39 0.17 -9.17 8.84
C TYR A 39 -0.88 -9.00 7.77
N ARG A 40 -1.61 -7.88 7.83
CA ARG A 40 -2.59 -7.46 6.83
C ARG A 40 -2.46 -5.97 6.57
N LEU A 41 -2.53 -5.60 5.31
CA LEU A 41 -2.65 -4.21 4.89
C LEU A 41 -4.10 -3.97 4.45
N GLY A 42 -4.87 -3.30 5.31
CA GLY A 42 -6.18 -2.79 4.93
C GLY A 42 -6.02 -1.45 4.23
N PHE A 43 -6.81 -1.20 3.21
CA PHE A 43 -6.75 0.08 2.52
C PHE A 43 -8.11 0.53 2.02
N ASP A 44 -8.28 1.84 2.03
CA ASP A 44 -9.47 2.52 1.52
C ASP A 44 -8.98 3.63 0.59
N ILE A 45 -9.38 3.54 -0.66
CA ILE A 45 -8.96 4.44 -1.74
C ILE A 45 -10.20 5.09 -2.32
N GLU A 46 -10.17 6.42 -2.45
CA GLU A 46 -11.27 7.16 -3.08
C GLU A 46 -10.73 8.23 -4.03
N VAL A 47 -11.20 8.18 -5.28
CA VAL A 47 -10.97 9.25 -6.26
C VAL A 47 -12.01 10.33 -6.01
N LYS A 48 -11.56 11.55 -5.69
CA LYS A 48 -12.43 12.64 -5.24
C LYS A 48 -13.00 13.51 -6.35
N ASN A 49 -12.27 13.70 -7.44
CA ASN A 49 -12.56 14.75 -8.42
C ASN A 49 -12.72 14.26 -9.86
N SER A 50 -12.85 12.95 -10.05
CA SER A 50 -12.95 12.38 -11.40
C SER A 50 -13.89 11.18 -11.40
N ASP A 51 -14.50 10.92 -12.54
CA ASP A 51 -15.28 9.71 -12.81
C ASP A 51 -14.43 8.59 -13.40
N GLU A 52 -13.13 8.85 -13.63
CA GLU A 52 -12.20 7.85 -14.13
C GLU A 52 -11.60 7.06 -12.97
N GLU A 53 -11.55 5.75 -13.15
CA GLU A 53 -10.98 4.84 -12.17
C GLU A 53 -9.46 5.01 -12.03
N ILE A 54 -8.96 4.71 -10.84
CA ILE A 54 -7.54 4.55 -10.58
C ILE A 54 -7.21 3.06 -10.43
N GLU A 55 -6.02 2.67 -10.87
CA GLU A 55 -5.51 1.31 -10.65
C GLU A 55 -4.64 1.28 -9.41
N VAL A 56 -4.89 0.29 -8.55
CA VAL A 56 -4.08 0.02 -7.35
C VAL A 56 -3.35 -1.30 -7.56
N LEU A 57 -2.05 -1.29 -7.30
CA LEU A 57 -1.19 -2.47 -7.45
C LEU A 57 -0.33 -2.62 -6.19
N VAL A 58 -0.02 -3.88 -5.85
CA VAL A 58 1.07 -4.19 -4.92
C VAL A 58 2.11 -4.99 -5.68
N VAL A 59 3.32 -4.48 -5.73
CA VAL A 59 4.45 -5.12 -6.39
C VAL A 59 5.62 -5.22 -5.43
N SER A 60 6.62 -6.04 -5.75
CA SER A 60 7.88 -6.05 -5.01
C SER A 60 8.63 -4.74 -5.24
N ARG A 61 9.22 -4.18 -4.18
CA ARG A 61 10.02 -2.96 -4.29
C ARG A 61 11.14 -3.08 -5.33
N LYS A 62 11.77 -4.24 -5.45
CA LYS A 62 12.82 -4.49 -6.44
C LYS A 62 12.35 -4.36 -7.88
N ASP A 63 11.04 -4.54 -8.12
CA ASP A 63 10.45 -4.49 -9.46
C ASP A 63 9.94 -3.09 -9.84
N VAL A 64 9.97 -2.13 -8.91
CA VAL A 64 9.49 -0.76 -9.17
C VAL A 64 10.21 -0.10 -10.34
N PRO A 65 11.54 -0.18 -10.49
CA PRO A 65 12.20 0.42 -11.66
C PRO A 65 11.69 -0.13 -12.99
N LYS A 66 11.47 -1.43 -13.10
CA LYS A 66 10.90 -2.07 -14.30
C LYS A 66 9.47 -1.63 -14.55
N TRP A 67 8.67 -1.55 -13.48
CA TRP A 67 7.30 -1.08 -13.58
C TRP A 67 7.23 0.37 -14.08
N LYS A 68 8.11 1.24 -13.58
CA LYS A 68 8.20 2.65 -14.01
C LYS A 68 8.53 2.79 -15.49
N GLU A 69 9.39 1.94 -16.01
CA GLU A 69 9.78 1.95 -17.42
C GLU A 69 8.65 1.54 -18.36
N ASN A 70 7.60 0.94 -17.83
CA ASN A 70 6.44 0.48 -18.60
C ASN A 70 6.81 -0.44 -19.78
N GLN A 71 7.94 -1.15 -19.67
CA GLN A 71 8.48 -1.98 -20.73
C GLN A 71 8.40 -3.46 -20.48
N SER A 72 8.07 -3.86 -19.25
CA SER A 72 8.05 -5.26 -18.92
C SER A 72 6.64 -5.73 -18.59
N PRO A 73 6.06 -6.64 -19.38
CA PRO A 73 4.84 -7.34 -19.01
C PRO A 73 5.07 -8.32 -17.86
N GLU A 74 6.30 -8.46 -17.38
CA GLU A 74 6.74 -9.49 -16.43
C GLU A 74 6.77 -9.04 -14.98
N VAL A 75 6.43 -7.78 -14.67
CA VAL A 75 6.33 -7.36 -13.29
C VAL A 75 5.13 -8.04 -12.64
N LYS A 76 5.42 -8.93 -11.71
CA LYS A 76 4.40 -9.64 -10.96
C LYS A 76 3.71 -8.68 -10.00
N SER A 77 2.39 -8.53 -10.11
CA SER A 77 1.61 -7.87 -9.09
C SER A 77 1.04 -8.91 -8.11
N TYR A 78 1.20 -8.65 -6.83
CA TYR A 78 0.61 -9.47 -5.77
C TYR A 78 -0.85 -9.12 -5.55
N TYR A 79 -1.24 -7.93 -5.96
CA TYR A 79 -2.60 -7.42 -5.89
C TYR A 79 -2.80 -6.41 -7.02
N SER A 80 -3.99 -6.41 -7.61
CA SER A 80 -4.36 -5.43 -8.63
C SER A 80 -5.87 -5.24 -8.64
N LYS A 81 -6.31 -3.99 -8.62
CA LYS A 81 -7.72 -3.64 -8.74
C LYS A 81 -7.86 -2.22 -9.23
N SER A 82 -8.90 -1.95 -10.02
CA SER A 82 -9.25 -0.61 -10.47
C SER A 82 -10.62 -0.21 -9.97
N GLY A 83 -10.82 1.06 -9.69
CA GLY A 83 -12.10 1.58 -9.23
C GLY A 83 -12.04 3.04 -8.85
N LEU A 84 -13.21 3.61 -8.56
CA LEU A 84 -13.36 4.96 -7.98
C LEU A 84 -13.28 4.92 -6.46
N LYS A 85 -13.74 3.81 -5.88
CA LYS A 85 -13.63 3.50 -4.47
C LYS A 85 -13.17 2.05 -4.34
N ILE A 86 -12.07 1.84 -3.62
CA ILE A 86 -11.52 0.52 -3.38
C ILE A 86 -11.31 0.36 -1.88
N ASN A 87 -12.04 -0.56 -1.27
CA ASN A 87 -11.86 -0.96 0.11
C ASN A 87 -11.52 -2.44 0.12
N ASP A 88 -10.31 -2.78 0.53
CA ASP A 88 -9.84 -4.15 0.46
C ASP A 88 -8.72 -4.42 1.45
N VAL A 89 -8.25 -5.65 1.49
CA VAL A 89 -7.16 -6.10 2.34
C VAL A 89 -6.17 -6.91 1.51
N PHE A 90 -4.89 -6.57 1.65
CA PHE A 90 -3.79 -7.35 1.09
C PHE A 90 -3.13 -8.15 2.21
N LYS A 91 -3.09 -9.47 2.04
CA LYS A 91 -2.39 -10.38 2.97
C LYS A 91 -1.20 -11.01 2.26
N PRO A 92 0.04 -10.56 2.57
CA PRO A 92 1.21 -11.14 1.94
C PRO A 92 1.47 -12.57 2.42
N HIS A 93 1.98 -13.41 1.50
CA HIS A 93 2.36 -14.79 1.82
C HIS A 93 3.86 -14.95 2.02
N ILE A 94 4.65 -13.95 1.68
CA ILE A 94 6.10 -13.97 1.84
C ILE A 94 6.58 -12.68 2.51
N SER A 95 7.66 -12.78 3.28
CA SER A 95 8.38 -11.61 3.77
C SER A 95 9.06 -10.91 2.61
N ASN A 96 8.86 -9.61 2.49
CA ASN A 96 9.43 -8.83 1.39
C ASN A 96 9.30 -7.33 1.68
N ALA A 97 10.02 -6.55 0.91
CA ALA A 97 9.77 -5.12 0.77
C ALA A 97 8.81 -4.91 -0.40
N TYR A 98 7.68 -4.28 -0.12
CA TYR A 98 6.59 -4.08 -1.06
C TYR A 98 6.43 -2.61 -1.44
N ALA A 99 5.82 -2.39 -2.59
CA ALA A 99 5.37 -1.08 -3.04
C ALA A 99 3.87 -1.12 -3.30
N PHE A 100 3.15 -0.20 -2.67
CA PHE A 100 1.73 0.06 -2.91
C PHE A 100 1.64 1.19 -3.94
N VAL A 101 1.11 0.89 -5.12
CA VAL A 101 1.16 1.79 -6.27
C VAL A 101 -0.23 2.28 -6.63
N LEU A 102 -0.37 3.59 -6.72
CA LEU A 102 -1.55 4.25 -7.28
C LEU A 102 -1.19 4.66 -8.71
N ASN A 103 -1.83 4.05 -9.70
CA ASN A 103 -1.49 4.22 -11.10
C ASN A 103 -2.55 5.02 -11.86
N ASN A 104 -2.18 6.21 -12.33
CA ASN A 104 -3.00 7.08 -13.18
C ASN A 104 -2.48 7.19 -14.60
N ARG A 105 -1.49 6.38 -14.99
CA ARG A 105 -0.86 6.46 -16.31
C ARG A 105 -1.77 6.05 -17.45
N LYS A 106 -2.74 5.19 -17.15
CA LYS A 106 -3.71 4.68 -18.14
C LYS A 106 -4.91 5.59 -18.35
N SER A 107 -4.96 6.71 -17.65
CA SER A 107 -6.04 7.67 -17.80
C SER A 107 -6.06 8.24 -19.23
N SER A 108 -7.21 8.20 -19.87
CA SER A 108 -7.42 8.79 -21.19
C SER A 108 -7.60 10.30 -21.13
N GLY A 109 -7.87 10.84 -19.94
CA GLY A 109 -8.04 12.26 -19.70
C GLY A 109 -6.71 12.96 -19.41
N HIS A 110 -6.76 14.29 -19.36
CA HIS A 110 -5.62 15.12 -19.00
C HIS A 110 -5.75 15.66 -17.58
N GLU A 111 -6.63 15.05 -16.77
CA GLU A 111 -6.94 15.54 -15.44
C GLU A 111 -6.00 14.95 -14.39
N VAL A 112 -5.60 15.81 -13.46
CA VAL A 112 -4.98 15.39 -12.21
C VAL A 112 -6.06 14.78 -11.34
N LYS A 113 -5.83 13.54 -10.87
CA LYS A 113 -6.74 12.88 -9.94
C LYS A 113 -6.35 13.16 -8.51
N THR A 114 -7.30 13.64 -7.72
CA THR A 114 -7.15 13.75 -6.27
C THR A 114 -7.61 12.45 -5.64
N VAL A 115 -6.70 11.75 -4.98
CA VAL A 115 -6.94 10.42 -4.43
C VAL A 115 -6.68 10.45 -2.92
N GLU A 116 -7.70 10.13 -2.15
CA GLU A 116 -7.57 9.93 -0.71
C GLU A 116 -7.24 8.48 -0.42
N VAL A 117 -6.19 8.27 0.36
CA VAL A 117 -5.68 6.93 0.68
C VAL A 117 -5.60 6.76 2.19
N THR A 118 -6.28 5.74 2.70
CA THR A 118 -6.11 5.27 4.07
C THR A 118 -5.45 3.91 4.04
N LEU A 119 -4.29 3.78 4.67
CA LEU A 119 -3.59 2.51 4.85
C LEU A 119 -3.62 2.13 6.32
N ILE A 120 -3.99 0.89 6.61
CA ILE A 120 -4.00 0.34 7.96
C ILE A 120 -3.14 -0.92 7.96
N HIS A 121 -1.96 -0.81 8.56
CA HIS A 121 -1.08 -1.95 8.81
C HIS A 121 -1.49 -2.61 10.12
N ASN A 122 -1.74 -3.90 10.09
CA ASN A 122 -2.19 -4.65 11.26
C ASN A 122 -1.42 -5.96 11.35
N TRP A 123 -0.82 -6.23 12.50
CA TRP A 123 -0.10 -7.50 12.74
C TRP A 123 -0.06 -7.83 14.23
N GLN A 124 0.33 -9.06 14.54
CA GLN A 124 0.58 -9.53 15.90
C GLN A 124 2.08 -9.65 16.11
N GLN A 125 2.57 -9.26 17.24
CA GLN A 125 4.00 -9.30 17.56
C GLN A 125 4.23 -9.76 19.01
N GLU A 126 5.25 -10.60 19.21
CA GLU A 126 5.71 -10.96 20.55
C GLU A 126 6.36 -9.75 21.21
N VAL A 127 6.02 -9.54 22.47
CA VAL A 127 6.54 -8.45 23.29
C VAL A 127 7.03 -9.03 24.61
N LYS A 128 8.24 -8.64 25.03
CA LYS A 128 8.78 -9.02 26.34
C LYS A 128 8.02 -8.29 27.45
N GLU A 129 7.83 -8.95 28.61
CA GLU A 129 7.14 -8.34 29.74
C GLU A 129 7.74 -7.01 30.18
N SER A 130 9.07 -6.88 30.14
CA SER A 130 9.74 -5.61 30.42
C SER A 130 9.31 -4.47 29.49
N GLN A 131 9.10 -4.78 28.22
CA GLN A 131 8.60 -3.79 27.24
C GLN A 131 7.14 -3.43 27.48
N LEU A 132 6.33 -4.36 27.96
CA LEU A 132 4.95 -4.09 28.36
C LEU A 132 4.88 -3.10 29.50
N LYS A 133 5.73 -3.25 30.51
CA LYS A 133 5.82 -2.31 31.63
C LYS A 133 6.17 -0.91 31.17
N GLU A 134 7.15 -0.77 30.30
CA GLU A 134 7.57 0.52 29.75
C GLU A 134 6.45 1.22 28.97
N ARG A 135 5.55 0.47 28.35
CA ARG A 135 4.43 1.03 27.57
C ARG A 135 3.26 1.51 28.41
N PHE A 136 3.00 0.85 29.54
CA PHE A 136 1.78 1.07 30.32
C PHE A 136 2.01 1.66 31.70
N GLU A 137 3.21 1.69 32.19
CA GLU A 137 3.60 2.44 33.37
C GLU A 137 4.06 3.84 32.96
N ILE A 138 3.23 4.80 33.23
CA ILE A 138 3.55 6.21 33.01
C ILE A 138 3.77 6.89 34.34
#